data_6bb8d85ea68849f3a3223dfeaa3e499d
#
_entry.id   6bb8d85ea68849f3a3223dfeaa3e499d
#
_cell.length_a   1.000
_cell.length_b   1.000
_cell.length_c   1.000
_cell.angle_alpha   90.00
_cell.angle_beta   90.00
_cell.angle_gamma   90.00
#
_symmetry.space_group_name_H-M   'P 1'
#
loop_
_entity.id
_entity.type
_entity.pdbx_description
1 polymer ?
#
loop_
_entity_poly.entity_id
_entity_poly.type
_entity_poly.pdbx_seq_one_letter_code
_entity_poly.pdbx_strand_id
1 'polypeptide(L)'
;HDASGQPERFGARSLRWDALGRLIEVRAGERSIARYAYDHRGLRIERTRFDPAMVAPTTTHTVYDDARQPLAELDADGRLIRQYLWLADLPLAVLDTPAQPATETGSARRLLEDLRRIVQSWLDPQAGLAWLHTNHLGAPELATDADGEPLWRARHAPFGAATVTTSPRRPDFTLDLRLPGQVFDAETGLHYNRRRYYAPTLGQYLTPDPLGTPDGPNPYAYAAFNPLRNVDPDGLVLFAFDGTGNSDDLNDPAMAGSGFSNVVYFFDAYTATKRYVSGVGTVHHDVDYGDIRPEDHATGHLLWWLTPGDPVHVNDMGGNYSGPARIGRMSQYLDDEAELFSDDRVMDIDIVGFSRGAAQAREFANRIVAKTVRHEGQDYYRYTNRRGDSACQAVDFRFMGLFDTVLSTNFSGEAYRLGIPEVFAHVAQAVALNEHRSDSITEFAYRNPKPHRMHWGGFPLESIGASSDAPGRIRIEKGFVGAHADIGGGYPDAEQGLSRVALDWMVRQAELAGVDMKETPRIPREDVSLHDQSN
;
A
#
# COMPACT_ATOMS: atom_id res chain seq x y z
N HIS A 1 -8.06 -3.83 -31.92
CA HIS A 1 -7.34 -3.03 -30.95
C HIS A 1 -6.89 -1.73 -31.59
N ASP A 2 -6.84 -0.67 -30.82
CA ASP A 2 -6.24 0.60 -31.24
C ASP A 2 -4.70 0.52 -31.21
N ALA A 3 -4.03 1.64 -31.55
CA ALA A 3 -2.56 1.71 -31.56
C ALA A 3 -1.92 1.53 -30.17
N SER A 4 -2.70 1.66 -29.07
CA SER A 4 -2.27 1.48 -27.69
C SER A 4 -2.61 0.08 -27.15
N GLY A 5 -3.08 -0.84 -28.01
CA GLY A 5 -3.42 -2.22 -27.63
C GLY A 5 -4.78 -2.37 -26.95
N GLN A 6 -5.62 -1.33 -26.92
CA GLN A 6 -6.94 -1.39 -26.31
C GLN A 6 -7.98 -1.91 -27.31
N PRO A 7 -8.92 -2.79 -26.90
CA PRO A 7 -9.92 -3.32 -27.82
C PRO A 7 -10.94 -2.25 -28.18
N GLU A 8 -11.11 -2.00 -29.46
CA GLU A 8 -12.17 -1.11 -29.97
C GLU A 8 -13.55 -1.78 -29.96
N ARG A 9 -13.60 -3.10 -29.81
CA ARG A 9 -14.85 -3.89 -29.80
C ARG A 9 -14.79 -5.03 -28.79
N PHE A 10 -15.92 -5.27 -28.12
CA PHE A 10 -16.15 -6.44 -27.27
C PHE A 10 -17.54 -7.02 -27.57
N GLY A 11 -17.56 -8.19 -28.18
CA GLY A 11 -18.80 -8.76 -28.74
C GLY A 11 -19.41 -7.82 -29.80
N ALA A 12 -20.69 -7.52 -29.67
CA ALA A 12 -21.43 -6.61 -30.54
C ALA A 12 -21.29 -5.12 -30.18
N ARG A 13 -20.47 -4.79 -29.17
CA ARG A 13 -20.31 -3.44 -28.63
C ARG A 13 -19.02 -2.81 -29.12
N SER A 14 -19.04 -1.51 -29.40
CA SER A 14 -17.83 -0.70 -29.59
C SER A 14 -17.45 -0.01 -28.28
N LEU A 15 -16.15 0.01 -28.02
CA LEU A 15 -15.53 0.56 -26.81
C LEU A 15 -14.71 1.78 -27.21
N ARG A 16 -14.80 2.82 -26.40
CA ARG A 16 -14.01 4.04 -26.58
C ARG A 16 -13.21 4.33 -25.32
N TRP A 17 -11.93 4.53 -25.50
CA TRP A 17 -10.97 4.75 -24.44
C TRP A 17 -10.46 6.19 -24.45
N ASP A 18 -10.03 6.70 -23.31
CA ASP A 18 -9.28 7.96 -23.23
C ASP A 18 -7.78 7.73 -23.47
N ALA A 19 -7.00 8.81 -23.46
CA ALA A 19 -5.55 8.75 -23.69
C ALA A 19 -4.79 8.02 -22.55
N LEU A 20 -5.42 7.78 -21.40
CA LEU A 20 -4.86 7.04 -20.26
C LEU A 20 -5.32 5.56 -20.23
N GLY A 21 -6.00 5.09 -21.28
CA GLY A 21 -6.47 3.72 -21.38
C GLY A 21 -7.72 3.40 -20.55
N ARG A 22 -8.49 4.42 -20.13
CA ARG A 22 -9.70 4.21 -19.34
C ARG A 22 -10.92 4.21 -20.25
N LEU A 23 -11.84 3.25 -20.03
CA LEU A 23 -13.06 3.12 -20.82
C LEU A 23 -14.01 4.29 -20.53
N ILE A 24 -14.29 5.13 -21.52
CA ILE A 24 -15.14 6.32 -21.35
C ILE A 24 -16.52 6.18 -21.98
N GLU A 25 -16.70 5.32 -22.97
CA GLU A 25 -18.00 5.11 -23.60
C GLU A 25 -18.13 3.69 -24.17
N VAL A 26 -19.32 3.12 -24.04
CA VAL A 26 -19.71 1.85 -24.67
C VAL A 26 -20.92 2.10 -25.56
N ARG A 27 -20.89 1.58 -26.79
CA ARG A 27 -21.96 1.77 -27.77
C ARG A 27 -22.45 0.45 -28.33
N ALA A 28 -23.72 0.40 -28.68
CA ALA A 28 -24.35 -0.65 -29.47
C ALA A 28 -24.78 -0.03 -30.82
N GLY A 29 -24.04 -0.29 -31.88
CA GLY A 29 -24.16 0.44 -33.16
C GLY A 29 -23.87 1.94 -32.94
N GLU A 30 -24.76 2.81 -33.42
CA GLU A 30 -24.64 4.26 -33.26
C GLU A 30 -25.08 4.79 -31.86
N ARG A 31 -25.68 3.94 -31.04
CA ARG A 31 -26.26 4.36 -29.77
C ARG A 31 -25.28 4.16 -28.62
N SER A 32 -25.06 5.19 -27.79
CA SER A 32 -24.39 5.06 -26.50
C SER A 32 -25.26 4.25 -25.53
N ILE A 33 -24.68 3.26 -24.84
CA ILE A 33 -25.34 2.47 -23.79
C ILE A 33 -24.78 2.75 -22.40
N ALA A 34 -23.52 3.21 -22.32
CA ALA A 34 -22.92 3.67 -21.08
C ALA A 34 -21.82 4.71 -21.32
N ARG A 35 -21.65 5.61 -20.34
CA ARG A 35 -20.50 6.53 -20.24
C ARG A 35 -19.96 6.52 -18.84
N TYR A 36 -18.64 6.76 -18.74
CA TYR A 36 -17.91 6.72 -17.49
C TYR A 36 -16.99 7.94 -17.35
N ALA A 37 -16.88 8.47 -16.12
CA ALA A 37 -15.92 9.50 -15.77
C ALA A 37 -15.07 9.06 -14.56
N TYR A 38 -13.85 9.59 -14.50
CA TYR A 38 -12.84 9.19 -13.53
C TYR A 38 -12.26 10.38 -12.82
N ASP A 39 -11.85 10.20 -11.57
CA ASP A 39 -11.10 11.20 -10.82
C ASP A 39 -9.61 11.24 -11.24
N HIS A 40 -8.85 12.11 -10.58
CA HIS A 40 -7.41 12.26 -10.81
C HIS A 40 -6.60 11.02 -10.40
N ARG A 41 -7.13 10.15 -9.52
CA ARG A 41 -6.53 8.88 -9.09
C ARG A 41 -6.88 7.73 -10.03
N GLY A 42 -7.69 7.98 -11.06
CA GLY A 42 -8.16 6.98 -12.01
C GLY A 42 -9.33 6.13 -11.51
N LEU A 43 -9.95 6.48 -10.37
CA LEU A 43 -11.15 5.80 -9.89
C LEU A 43 -12.38 6.29 -10.66
N ARG A 44 -13.26 5.36 -11.02
CA ARG A 44 -14.50 5.66 -11.74
C ARG A 44 -15.52 6.28 -10.80
N ILE A 45 -15.65 7.60 -10.85
CA ILE A 45 -16.54 8.37 -9.99
C ILE A 45 -17.94 8.56 -10.58
N GLU A 46 -18.13 8.28 -11.87
CA GLU A 46 -19.43 8.44 -12.53
C GLU A 46 -19.68 7.29 -13.50
N ARG A 47 -20.92 6.81 -13.50
CA ARG A 47 -21.46 5.82 -14.43
C ARG A 47 -22.83 6.29 -14.91
N THR A 48 -22.95 6.64 -16.19
CA THR A 48 -24.22 7.01 -16.86
C THR A 48 -24.66 5.88 -17.78
N ARG A 49 -25.85 5.33 -17.54
CA ARG A 49 -26.47 4.26 -18.32
C ARG A 49 -27.61 4.81 -19.19
N PHE A 50 -27.66 4.38 -20.43
CA PHE A 50 -28.70 4.75 -21.42
C PHE A 50 -29.58 3.53 -21.71
N ASP A 51 -30.51 3.21 -20.83
CA ASP A 51 -31.46 2.11 -21.02
C ASP A 51 -32.55 2.51 -22.04
N PRO A 52 -32.81 1.69 -23.09
CA PRO A 52 -33.89 1.95 -24.04
C PRO A 52 -35.28 2.00 -23.40
N ALA A 53 -35.48 1.29 -22.30
CA ALA A 53 -36.76 1.24 -21.59
C ALA A 53 -37.01 2.47 -20.70
N MET A 54 -35.97 3.31 -20.48
CA MET A 54 -36.05 4.48 -19.59
C MET A 54 -36.16 5.77 -20.40
N VAL A 55 -36.95 6.72 -19.89
CA VAL A 55 -37.15 8.03 -20.53
C VAL A 55 -35.91 8.90 -20.47
N ALA A 56 -35.09 8.74 -19.42
CA ALA A 56 -33.86 9.50 -19.19
C ALA A 56 -32.72 8.55 -18.80
N PRO A 57 -31.44 8.93 -19.07
CA PRO A 57 -30.30 8.17 -18.61
C PRO A 57 -30.25 8.15 -17.08
N THR A 58 -29.72 7.07 -16.52
CA THR A 58 -29.47 6.92 -15.09
C THR A 58 -28.00 7.18 -14.81
N THR A 59 -27.71 8.20 -14.02
CA THR A 59 -26.34 8.52 -13.57
C THR A 59 -26.16 8.13 -12.11
N THR A 60 -25.07 7.44 -11.81
CA THR A 60 -24.65 7.09 -10.47
C THR A 60 -23.25 7.66 -10.24
N HIS A 61 -23.08 8.39 -9.13
CA HIS A 61 -21.77 8.85 -8.66
C HIS A 61 -21.32 7.94 -7.52
N THR A 62 -20.06 7.49 -7.56
CA THR A 62 -19.46 6.64 -6.52
C THR A 62 -18.45 7.43 -5.71
N VAL A 63 -18.59 7.39 -4.40
CA VAL A 63 -17.65 7.93 -3.43
C VAL A 63 -16.80 6.77 -2.91
N TYR A 64 -15.49 6.96 -2.85
CA TYR A 64 -14.53 5.95 -2.37
C TYR A 64 -13.85 6.42 -1.09
N ASP A 65 -13.43 5.47 -0.27
CA ASP A 65 -12.52 5.70 0.85
C ASP A 65 -11.06 5.81 0.38
N ASP A 66 -10.15 5.96 1.35
CA ASP A 66 -8.71 6.01 1.09
C ASP A 66 -8.15 4.66 0.63
N ALA A 67 -8.81 3.54 0.98
CA ALA A 67 -8.47 2.19 0.51
C ALA A 67 -9.09 1.88 -0.88
N ARG A 68 -9.69 2.90 -1.54
CA ARG A 68 -10.35 2.79 -2.86
C ARG A 68 -11.53 1.83 -2.87
N GLN A 69 -12.15 1.60 -1.72
CA GLN A 69 -13.38 0.84 -1.60
C GLN A 69 -14.58 1.79 -1.79
N PRO A 70 -15.63 1.39 -2.52
CA PRO A 70 -16.83 2.21 -2.63
C PRO A 70 -17.48 2.38 -1.25
N LEU A 71 -17.66 3.63 -0.80
CA LEU A 71 -18.35 3.98 0.43
C LEU A 71 -19.82 4.27 0.19
N ALA A 72 -20.12 4.96 -0.90
CA ALA A 72 -21.47 5.38 -1.20
C ALA A 72 -21.72 5.53 -2.71
N GLU A 73 -22.96 5.32 -3.10
CA GLU A 73 -23.49 5.68 -4.40
C GLU A 73 -24.54 6.77 -4.27
N LEU A 74 -24.46 7.76 -5.14
CA LEU A 74 -25.35 8.91 -5.21
C LEU A 74 -26.01 8.94 -6.59
N ASP A 75 -27.23 9.49 -6.68
CA ASP A 75 -27.91 9.76 -7.95
C ASP A 75 -27.34 11.02 -8.65
N ALA A 76 -27.89 11.35 -9.82
CA ALA A 76 -27.51 12.53 -10.60
C ALA A 76 -27.69 13.86 -9.85
N ASP A 77 -28.58 13.91 -8.86
CA ASP A 77 -28.84 15.08 -8.02
C ASP A 77 -27.96 15.10 -6.75
N GLY A 78 -27.08 14.11 -6.58
CA GLY A 78 -26.24 13.95 -5.38
C GLY A 78 -26.97 13.38 -4.17
N ARG A 79 -28.13 12.73 -4.37
CA ARG A 79 -28.84 12.06 -3.28
C ARG A 79 -28.28 10.67 -3.06
N LEU A 80 -28.16 10.26 -1.80
CA LEU A 80 -27.66 8.95 -1.41
C LEU A 80 -28.62 7.84 -1.91
N ILE A 81 -28.07 6.89 -2.67
CA ILE A 81 -28.75 5.67 -3.13
C ILE A 81 -28.39 4.49 -2.23
N ARG A 82 -27.09 4.31 -1.97
CA ARG A 82 -26.53 3.16 -1.25
C ARG A 82 -25.31 3.56 -0.47
N GLN A 83 -25.12 2.93 0.69
CA GLN A 83 -23.87 2.94 1.45
C GLN A 83 -23.30 1.52 1.54
N TYR A 84 -21.98 1.43 1.59
CA TYR A 84 -21.25 0.19 1.79
C TYR A 84 -20.53 0.24 3.13
N LEU A 85 -20.65 -0.84 3.90
CA LEU A 85 -19.91 -1.02 5.16
C LEU A 85 -18.86 -2.10 4.96
N TRP A 86 -17.64 -1.77 5.35
CA TRP A 86 -16.48 -2.64 5.21
C TRP A 86 -15.88 -2.98 6.57
N LEU A 87 -15.31 -4.16 6.68
CA LEU A 87 -14.43 -4.57 7.78
C LEU A 87 -13.08 -4.92 7.14
N ALA A 88 -12.11 -4.02 7.24
CA ALA A 88 -10.91 -4.06 6.43
C ALA A 88 -11.29 -4.25 4.93
N ASP A 89 -10.81 -5.29 4.26
CA ASP A 89 -11.09 -5.54 2.83
C ASP A 89 -12.37 -6.38 2.57
N LEU A 90 -13.13 -6.74 3.61
CA LEU A 90 -14.33 -7.54 3.48
C LEU A 90 -15.58 -6.68 3.47
N PRO A 91 -16.46 -6.76 2.46
CA PRO A 91 -17.74 -6.09 2.47
C PRO A 91 -18.68 -6.76 3.48
N LEU A 92 -19.10 -6.00 4.50
CA LEU A 92 -19.92 -6.48 5.60
C LEU A 92 -21.41 -6.33 5.35
N ALA A 93 -21.80 -5.18 4.83
CA ALA A 93 -23.21 -4.86 4.61
C ALA A 93 -23.36 -3.74 3.57
N VAL A 94 -24.56 -3.64 3.03
CA VAL A 94 -25.03 -2.48 2.27
C VAL A 94 -26.29 -1.92 2.88
N LEU A 95 -26.44 -0.61 2.79
CA LEU A 95 -27.62 0.12 3.25
C LEU A 95 -28.21 0.88 2.07
N ASP A 96 -29.35 0.43 1.57
CA ASP A 96 -30.10 1.09 0.49
C ASP A 96 -30.98 2.21 1.05
N THR A 97 -30.93 3.38 0.42
CA THR A 97 -31.83 4.48 0.76
C THR A 97 -33.08 4.39 -0.11
N PRO A 98 -34.29 4.37 0.47
CA PRO A 98 -35.53 4.34 -0.31
C PRO A 98 -35.62 5.52 -1.29
N ALA A 99 -36.02 5.24 -2.53
CA ALA A 99 -36.26 6.27 -3.54
C ALA A 99 -37.30 7.31 -3.05
N GLN A 100 -36.98 8.60 -3.16
CA GLN A 100 -37.89 9.67 -2.77
C GLN A 100 -38.42 10.45 -3.96
N PRO A 101 -39.68 10.93 -3.88
CA PRO A 101 -40.17 11.89 -4.86
C PRO A 101 -39.39 13.20 -4.78
N ALA A 102 -39.09 13.79 -5.94
CA ALA A 102 -38.36 15.04 -6.06
C ALA A 102 -39.11 16.17 -5.34
N THR A 103 -38.58 16.67 -4.23
CA THR A 103 -39.03 17.89 -3.56
C THR A 103 -37.96 18.97 -3.71
N GLU A 104 -38.33 20.12 -4.24
CA GLU A 104 -37.43 21.28 -4.39
C GLU A 104 -37.13 21.89 -3.02
N THR A 105 -35.96 21.64 -2.47
CA THR A 105 -35.46 22.30 -1.25
C THR A 105 -33.96 22.60 -1.34
N GLY A 106 -33.54 23.71 -0.75
CA GLY A 106 -32.19 24.26 -0.85
C GLY A 106 -31.10 23.38 -0.23
N SER A 107 -29.88 23.51 -0.73
CA SER A 107 -28.73 22.59 -0.53
C SER A 107 -28.32 22.29 0.93
N ALA A 108 -28.38 23.26 1.84
CA ALA A 108 -28.01 23.07 3.26
C ALA A 108 -29.05 22.24 4.05
N ARG A 109 -30.31 22.38 3.69
CA ARG A 109 -31.42 21.63 4.33
C ARG A 109 -31.41 20.16 3.86
N ARG A 110 -31.02 19.91 2.61
CA ARG A 110 -30.78 18.55 2.07
C ARG A 110 -29.70 17.80 2.86
N LEU A 111 -28.56 18.43 3.10
CA LEU A 111 -27.46 17.81 3.86
C LEU A 111 -27.89 17.40 5.27
N LEU A 112 -28.66 18.24 5.96
CA LEU A 112 -29.19 17.94 7.30
C LEU A 112 -30.25 16.83 7.27
N GLU A 113 -31.09 16.79 6.24
CA GLU A 113 -32.09 15.74 6.06
C GLU A 113 -31.47 14.41 5.67
N ASP A 114 -30.41 14.43 4.88
CA ASP A 114 -29.64 13.24 4.52
C ASP A 114 -28.87 12.68 5.73
N LEU A 115 -28.22 13.54 6.52
CA LEU A 115 -27.58 13.13 7.78
C LEU A 115 -28.60 12.57 8.78
N ARG A 116 -29.79 13.18 8.90
CA ARG A 116 -30.85 12.68 9.77
C ARG A 116 -31.37 11.32 9.32
N ARG A 117 -31.46 11.07 8.02
CA ARG A 117 -31.86 9.77 7.45
C ARG A 117 -30.81 8.71 7.65
N ILE A 118 -29.53 9.05 7.46
CA ILE A 118 -28.41 8.16 7.76
C ILE A 118 -28.49 7.71 9.23
N VAL A 119 -28.69 8.64 10.15
CA VAL A 119 -28.87 8.33 11.58
C VAL A 119 -30.14 7.51 11.82
N GLN A 120 -31.26 7.84 11.16
CA GLN A 120 -32.52 7.08 11.30
C GLN A 120 -32.41 5.67 10.70
N SER A 121 -31.71 5.48 9.57
CA SER A 121 -31.49 4.15 8.99
C SER A 121 -30.59 3.28 9.85
N TRP A 122 -29.69 3.88 10.64
CA TRP A 122 -28.93 3.15 11.66
C TRP A 122 -29.75 2.77 12.88
N LEU A 123 -30.82 3.55 13.16
CA LEU A 123 -31.73 3.33 14.30
C LEU A 123 -32.93 2.44 13.93
N ASP A 124 -33.21 2.26 12.63
CA ASP A 124 -34.22 1.35 12.12
C ASP A 124 -33.58 0.25 11.24
N PRO A 125 -33.21 -0.88 11.82
CA PRO A 125 -32.55 -1.98 11.11
C PRO A 125 -33.37 -2.59 9.96
N GLN A 126 -34.67 -2.26 9.87
CA GLN A 126 -35.56 -2.77 8.81
C GLN A 126 -35.52 -1.93 7.52
N ALA A 127 -34.95 -0.72 7.57
CA ALA A 127 -34.97 0.21 6.45
C ALA A 127 -33.77 0.03 5.50
N GLY A 128 -33.69 -1.08 4.80
CA GLY A 128 -32.78 -1.21 3.65
C GLY A 128 -31.43 -1.86 3.92
N LEU A 129 -31.13 -2.25 5.15
CA LEU A 129 -29.90 -2.98 5.50
C LEU A 129 -29.89 -4.39 4.89
N ALA A 130 -28.79 -4.76 4.27
CA ALA A 130 -28.52 -6.12 3.83
C ALA A 130 -27.12 -6.55 4.28
N TRP A 131 -27.03 -7.62 5.06
CA TRP A 131 -25.78 -8.22 5.48
C TRP A 131 -25.17 -9.05 4.35
N LEU A 132 -23.88 -8.91 4.14
CA LEU A 132 -23.13 -9.61 3.08
C LEU A 132 -22.33 -10.77 3.66
N HIS A 133 -22.43 -11.92 3.01
CA HIS A 133 -21.68 -13.13 3.33
C HIS A 133 -20.78 -13.46 2.15
N THR A 134 -19.48 -13.48 2.41
CA THR A 134 -18.45 -13.67 1.40
C THR A 134 -17.91 -15.09 1.40
N ASN A 135 -17.35 -15.51 0.27
CA ASN A 135 -16.56 -16.74 0.20
C ASN A 135 -15.12 -16.50 0.73
N HIS A 136 -14.29 -17.54 0.65
CA HIS A 136 -12.90 -17.51 1.08
C HIS A 136 -12.01 -16.47 0.35
N LEU A 137 -12.44 -15.96 -0.81
CA LEU A 137 -11.75 -14.92 -1.56
C LEU A 137 -12.26 -13.50 -1.22
N GLY A 138 -13.28 -13.36 -0.38
CA GLY A 138 -13.92 -12.08 -0.09
C GLY A 138 -15.02 -11.66 -1.09
N ALA A 139 -15.38 -12.51 -2.06
CA ALA A 139 -16.48 -12.22 -2.99
C ALA A 139 -17.85 -12.48 -2.33
N PRO A 140 -18.84 -11.56 -2.41
CA PRO A 140 -20.17 -11.80 -1.88
C PRO A 140 -20.88 -12.96 -2.58
N GLU A 141 -21.42 -13.92 -1.80
CA GLU A 141 -22.23 -15.03 -2.30
C GLU A 141 -23.67 -14.99 -1.84
N LEU A 142 -23.95 -14.28 -0.73
CA LEU A 142 -25.26 -14.15 -0.15
C LEU A 142 -25.43 -12.76 0.44
N ALA A 143 -26.60 -12.16 0.26
CA ALA A 143 -27.07 -11.03 1.06
C ALA A 143 -28.34 -11.44 1.81
N THR A 144 -28.42 -11.09 3.12
CA THR A 144 -29.58 -11.35 3.97
C THR A 144 -30.13 -10.07 4.58
N ASP A 145 -31.43 -10.03 4.88
CA ASP A 145 -32.02 -8.97 5.69
C ASP A 145 -31.64 -9.11 7.18
N ALA A 146 -32.21 -8.23 8.02
CA ALA A 146 -31.99 -8.23 9.47
C ALA A 146 -32.46 -9.51 10.17
N ASP A 147 -33.43 -10.23 9.60
CA ASP A 147 -33.96 -11.48 10.11
C ASP A 147 -33.20 -12.71 9.62
N GLY A 148 -32.14 -12.50 8.80
CA GLY A 148 -31.33 -13.55 8.20
C GLY A 148 -31.93 -14.18 6.95
N GLU A 149 -33.05 -13.63 6.43
CA GLU A 149 -33.68 -14.14 5.22
C GLU A 149 -32.93 -13.70 3.96
N PRO A 150 -32.72 -14.62 2.99
CA PRO A 150 -31.99 -14.32 1.77
C PRO A 150 -32.69 -13.25 0.91
N LEU A 151 -31.95 -12.21 0.56
CA LEU A 151 -32.34 -11.17 -0.39
C LEU A 151 -31.74 -11.40 -1.78
N TRP A 152 -30.51 -11.90 -1.82
CA TRP A 152 -29.73 -12.06 -3.03
C TRP A 152 -28.70 -13.20 -2.86
N ARG A 153 -28.47 -13.93 -3.94
CA ARG A 153 -27.45 -14.97 -4.00
C ARG A 153 -26.68 -14.88 -5.30
N ALA A 154 -25.37 -15.10 -5.24
CA ALA A 154 -24.51 -15.30 -6.42
C ALA A 154 -23.81 -16.65 -6.34
N ARG A 155 -23.69 -17.30 -7.49
CA ARG A 155 -22.78 -18.44 -7.70
C ARG A 155 -21.72 -18.01 -8.68
N HIS A 156 -20.48 -17.96 -8.24
CA HIS A 156 -19.36 -17.59 -9.07
C HIS A 156 -18.82 -18.80 -9.83
N ALA A 157 -18.66 -18.66 -11.15
CA ALA A 157 -17.84 -19.56 -11.93
C ALA A 157 -16.34 -19.34 -11.55
N PRO A 158 -15.44 -20.28 -11.89
CA PRO A 158 -14.03 -20.17 -11.52
C PRO A 158 -13.37 -18.81 -11.86
N PHE A 159 -13.76 -18.20 -12.97
CA PHE A 159 -13.26 -16.89 -13.40
C PHE A 159 -14.20 -15.72 -13.03
N GLY A 160 -15.02 -15.87 -12.00
CA GLY A 160 -15.78 -14.76 -11.42
C GLY A 160 -17.09 -14.40 -12.13
N ALA A 161 -17.43 -15.03 -13.27
CA ALA A 161 -18.76 -14.88 -13.85
C ALA A 161 -19.81 -15.33 -12.84
N ALA A 162 -20.77 -14.45 -12.49
CA ALA A 162 -21.74 -14.74 -11.45
C ALA A 162 -23.13 -15.01 -12.04
N THR A 163 -23.76 -16.10 -11.58
CA THR A 163 -25.20 -16.34 -11.76
C THR A 163 -25.92 -15.83 -10.50
N VAL A 164 -26.76 -14.84 -10.68
CA VAL A 164 -27.45 -14.13 -9.59
C VAL A 164 -28.89 -14.55 -9.51
N THR A 165 -29.42 -14.71 -8.28
CA THR A 165 -30.83 -14.88 -7.98
C THR A 165 -31.24 -13.88 -6.89
N THR A 166 -32.37 -13.20 -7.09
CA THR A 166 -32.92 -12.21 -6.17
C THR A 166 -34.20 -12.74 -5.53
N SER A 167 -34.42 -12.42 -4.27
CA SER A 167 -35.61 -12.82 -3.54
C SER A 167 -36.87 -12.12 -4.09
N PRO A 168 -38.01 -12.81 -4.21
CA PRO A 168 -39.28 -12.16 -4.53
C PRO A 168 -39.71 -11.09 -3.54
N ARG A 169 -39.16 -11.09 -2.30
CA ARG A 169 -39.45 -10.08 -1.27
C ARG A 169 -38.84 -8.72 -1.56
N ARG A 170 -37.66 -8.70 -2.24
CA ARG A 170 -36.98 -7.47 -2.71
C ARG A 170 -36.45 -7.70 -4.12
N PRO A 171 -37.33 -7.76 -5.13
CA PRO A 171 -36.97 -8.07 -6.51
C PRO A 171 -36.08 -6.99 -7.15
N ASP A 172 -36.06 -5.80 -6.60
CA ASP A 172 -35.27 -4.63 -6.97
C ASP A 172 -33.87 -4.60 -6.34
N PHE A 173 -33.58 -5.49 -5.36
CA PHE A 173 -32.28 -5.53 -4.73
C PHE A 173 -31.23 -6.03 -5.71
N THR A 174 -30.18 -5.24 -5.92
CA THR A 174 -29.03 -5.58 -6.74
C THR A 174 -27.75 -5.41 -5.94
N LEU A 175 -26.74 -6.22 -6.24
CA LEU A 175 -25.40 -6.06 -5.70
C LEU A 175 -24.40 -6.25 -6.84
N ASP A 176 -23.63 -5.19 -7.11
CA ASP A 176 -22.68 -5.15 -8.22
C ASP A 176 -21.25 -5.57 -7.79
N LEU A 177 -20.97 -5.73 -6.47
CA LEU A 177 -19.69 -6.25 -6.00
C LEU A 177 -19.47 -7.69 -6.50
N ARG A 178 -18.24 -8.01 -6.93
CA ARG A 178 -17.82 -9.33 -7.42
C ARG A 178 -16.59 -9.82 -6.67
N LEU A 179 -15.56 -10.30 -7.34
CA LEU A 179 -14.28 -10.60 -6.71
C LEU A 179 -13.68 -9.32 -6.12
N PRO A 180 -12.79 -9.38 -5.12
CA PRO A 180 -12.20 -8.21 -4.49
C PRO A 180 -11.72 -7.15 -5.50
N GLY A 181 -12.12 -5.89 -5.29
CA GLY A 181 -11.85 -4.77 -6.19
C GLY A 181 -12.79 -4.67 -7.41
N GLN A 182 -13.64 -5.66 -7.67
CA GLN A 182 -14.47 -5.71 -8.88
C GLN A 182 -15.90 -5.23 -8.65
N VAL A 183 -16.39 -4.41 -9.58
CA VAL A 183 -17.78 -3.94 -9.67
C VAL A 183 -18.36 -4.33 -11.02
N PHE A 184 -19.48 -5.03 -11.03
CA PHE A 184 -20.14 -5.51 -12.23
C PHE A 184 -20.89 -4.41 -12.98
N ASP A 185 -20.70 -4.34 -14.27
CA ASP A 185 -21.42 -3.47 -15.19
C ASP A 185 -22.44 -4.28 -16.01
N ALA A 186 -23.70 -4.24 -15.59
CA ALA A 186 -24.78 -4.99 -16.23
C ALA A 186 -24.95 -4.66 -17.73
N GLU A 187 -24.70 -3.41 -18.11
CA GLU A 187 -24.78 -2.94 -19.50
C GLU A 187 -23.71 -3.50 -20.42
N THR A 188 -22.56 -3.92 -19.86
CA THR A 188 -21.44 -4.46 -20.64
C THR A 188 -21.21 -5.95 -20.40
N GLY A 189 -21.57 -6.45 -19.23
CA GLY A 189 -21.19 -7.78 -18.74
C GLY A 189 -19.73 -7.85 -18.28
N LEU A 190 -19.06 -6.70 -18.17
CA LEU A 190 -17.69 -6.57 -17.68
C LEU A 190 -17.67 -6.28 -16.19
N HIS A 191 -16.51 -6.48 -15.56
CA HIS A 191 -16.24 -6.02 -14.21
C HIS A 191 -15.25 -4.86 -14.28
N TYR A 192 -15.64 -3.70 -13.76
CA TYR A 192 -14.72 -2.62 -13.49
C TYR A 192 -13.82 -3.03 -12.32
N ASN A 193 -12.53 -3.09 -12.52
CA ASN A 193 -11.53 -3.40 -11.50
C ASN A 193 -10.50 -2.25 -11.44
N ARG A 194 -10.91 -1.15 -10.79
CA ARG A 194 -10.10 0.06 -10.58
C ARG A 194 -9.47 0.61 -11.87
N ARG A 195 -8.30 0.10 -12.27
CA ARG A 195 -7.56 0.58 -13.44
C ARG A 195 -7.91 -0.13 -14.74
N ARG A 196 -8.53 -1.32 -14.68
CA ARG A 196 -8.79 -2.18 -15.83
C ARG A 196 -10.24 -2.66 -15.87
N TYR A 197 -10.66 -3.17 -17.01
CA TYR A 197 -11.92 -3.86 -17.16
C TYR A 197 -11.68 -5.34 -17.37
N TYR A 198 -12.23 -6.13 -16.49
CA TYR A 198 -12.14 -7.59 -16.50
C TYR A 198 -13.33 -8.20 -17.25
N ALA A 199 -13.05 -9.15 -18.14
CA ALA A 199 -14.06 -9.92 -18.86
C ALA A 199 -14.18 -11.33 -18.24
N PRO A 200 -15.13 -11.59 -17.33
CA PRO A 200 -15.22 -12.87 -16.62
C PRO A 200 -15.52 -14.04 -17.54
N THR A 201 -16.11 -13.79 -18.70
CA THR A 201 -16.36 -14.80 -19.73
C THR A 201 -15.10 -15.22 -20.49
N LEU A 202 -14.07 -14.38 -20.52
CA LEU A 202 -12.77 -14.66 -21.12
C LEU A 202 -11.72 -15.04 -20.07
N GLY A 203 -11.98 -14.76 -18.80
CA GLY A 203 -11.04 -14.98 -17.69
C GLY A 203 -9.83 -14.04 -17.72
N GLN A 204 -9.95 -12.87 -18.35
CA GLN A 204 -8.83 -11.93 -18.52
C GLN A 204 -9.29 -10.47 -18.57
N TYR A 205 -8.33 -9.56 -18.41
CA TYR A 205 -8.55 -8.14 -18.63
C TYR A 205 -8.72 -7.79 -20.10
N LEU A 206 -9.40 -6.69 -20.40
CA LEU A 206 -9.57 -6.20 -21.78
C LEU A 206 -8.42 -5.34 -22.25
N THR A 207 -7.73 -4.68 -21.34
CA THR A 207 -6.56 -3.83 -21.63
C THR A 207 -5.31 -4.50 -21.09
N PRO A 208 -4.15 -4.27 -21.74
CA PRO A 208 -2.89 -4.74 -21.20
C PRO A 208 -2.66 -4.09 -19.82
N ASP A 209 -1.85 -4.72 -19.00
CA ASP A 209 -1.44 -4.14 -17.74
C ASP A 209 -0.70 -2.82 -18.01
N PRO A 210 -1.07 -1.71 -17.35
CA PRO A 210 -0.33 -0.46 -17.47
C PRO A 210 1.15 -0.57 -17.08
N LEU A 211 1.49 -1.57 -16.26
CA LEU A 211 2.85 -1.89 -15.84
C LEU A 211 3.59 -2.81 -16.83
N GLY A 212 3.00 -3.15 -17.96
CA GLY A 212 3.60 -4.01 -18.98
C GLY A 212 3.17 -5.48 -18.87
N THR A 213 4.10 -6.37 -18.57
CA THR A 213 3.84 -7.82 -18.39
C THR A 213 4.24 -8.32 -17.00
N PRO A 214 3.79 -7.66 -15.90
CA PRO A 214 4.18 -8.05 -14.54
C PRO A 214 3.66 -9.45 -14.19
N ASP A 215 2.49 -9.82 -14.71
CA ASP A 215 1.81 -11.10 -14.42
C ASP A 215 2.22 -12.23 -15.38
N GLY A 216 3.40 -12.13 -16.03
CA GLY A 216 3.88 -13.11 -17.00
C GLY A 216 3.71 -12.67 -18.47
N PRO A 217 3.95 -13.54 -19.46
CA PRO A 217 3.98 -13.16 -20.88
C PRO A 217 2.63 -12.69 -21.44
N ASN A 218 1.55 -12.82 -20.65
CA ASN A 218 0.23 -12.34 -21.05
C ASN A 218 -0.16 -11.09 -20.26
N PRO A 219 -0.07 -9.87 -20.83
CA PRO A 219 -0.40 -8.62 -20.14
C PRO A 219 -1.89 -8.49 -19.81
N TYR A 220 -2.73 -9.42 -20.22
CA TYR A 220 -4.18 -9.44 -19.96
C TYR A 220 -4.58 -10.43 -18.86
N ALA A 221 -3.62 -11.13 -18.24
CA ALA A 221 -3.89 -12.12 -17.21
C ALA A 221 -4.59 -11.50 -15.98
N TYR A 222 -5.49 -12.26 -15.37
CA TYR A 222 -6.11 -11.96 -14.08
C TYR A 222 -5.69 -13.01 -13.06
N ALA A 223 -5.19 -12.57 -11.90
CA ALA A 223 -4.83 -13.42 -10.78
C ALA A 223 -3.97 -14.64 -11.23
N ALA A 224 -3.03 -14.41 -12.16
CA ALA A 224 -2.17 -15.40 -12.79
C ALA A 224 -2.94 -16.66 -13.29
N PHE A 225 -4.13 -16.46 -13.85
CA PHE A 225 -5.05 -17.51 -14.29
C PHE A 225 -5.48 -18.50 -13.20
N ASN A 226 -5.26 -18.19 -11.92
CA ASN A 226 -5.73 -19.00 -10.79
C ASN A 226 -6.66 -18.22 -9.84
N PRO A 227 -7.82 -17.76 -10.31
CA PRO A 227 -8.74 -16.93 -9.55
C PRO A 227 -9.49 -17.65 -8.44
N LEU A 228 -9.25 -18.95 -8.24
CA LEU A 228 -9.79 -19.75 -7.12
C LEU A 228 -8.90 -19.68 -5.87
N ARG A 229 -7.65 -19.21 -6.01
CA ARG A 229 -6.69 -19.07 -4.91
C ARG A 229 -6.17 -17.64 -4.77
N ASN A 230 -6.12 -16.91 -5.87
CA ASN A 230 -5.53 -15.61 -5.94
C ASN A 230 -6.58 -14.55 -6.21
N VAL A 231 -6.43 -13.42 -5.59
CA VAL A 231 -7.10 -12.17 -5.92
C VAL A 231 -6.03 -11.18 -6.37
N ASP A 232 -6.38 -10.28 -7.27
CA ASP A 232 -5.50 -9.20 -7.69
C ASP A 232 -6.05 -7.88 -7.14
N PRO A 233 -5.75 -7.53 -5.87
CA PRO A 233 -6.11 -6.23 -5.35
C PRO A 233 -5.22 -5.15 -5.91
N ASP A 234 -3.87 -5.31 -5.89
CA ASP A 234 -2.91 -4.34 -6.41
C ASP A 234 -1.50 -4.90 -6.75
N GLY A 235 -1.15 -6.17 -6.44
CA GLY A 235 0.11 -6.84 -6.86
C GLY A 235 1.44 -6.28 -6.30
N LEU A 236 1.44 -5.57 -5.17
CA LEU A 236 2.58 -4.79 -4.66
C LEU A 236 2.89 -5.15 -3.21
N VAL A 237 4.18 -5.12 -2.79
CA VAL A 237 4.59 -5.36 -1.39
C VAL A 237 5.60 -4.33 -0.91
N LEU A 238 5.27 -3.62 0.18
CA LEU A 238 6.19 -2.71 0.89
C LEU A 238 6.84 -3.40 2.10
N PHE A 239 8.15 -3.23 2.25
CA PHE A 239 8.91 -3.58 3.45
C PHE A 239 9.43 -2.32 4.15
N ALA A 240 8.90 -2.03 5.34
CA ALA A 240 9.18 -0.81 6.10
C ALA A 240 10.03 -1.11 7.33
N PHE A 241 11.18 -0.43 7.45
CA PHE A 241 12.15 -0.57 8.55
C PHE A 241 12.25 0.72 9.34
N ASP A 242 11.80 0.74 10.57
CA ASP A 242 11.79 1.97 11.35
C ASP A 242 13.12 2.29 12.05
N GLY A 243 13.27 3.55 12.41
CA GLY A 243 14.45 4.08 13.09
C GLY A 243 14.52 3.63 14.56
N THR A 244 15.71 3.73 15.16
CA THR A 244 15.95 3.36 16.55
C THR A 244 14.98 4.03 17.50
N GLY A 245 14.34 3.25 18.34
CA GLY A 245 13.37 3.73 19.33
C GLY A 245 12.02 4.16 18.75
N ASN A 246 11.77 3.94 17.45
CA ASN A 246 10.49 4.25 16.81
C ASN A 246 9.66 2.98 16.61
N SER A 247 8.35 3.10 16.84
CA SER A 247 7.36 2.03 16.71
C SER A 247 6.05 2.60 16.15
N ASP A 248 5.22 1.75 15.57
CA ASP A 248 3.83 2.04 15.20
C ASP A 248 2.86 1.92 16.42
N ASP A 249 3.37 1.51 17.57
CA ASP A 249 2.64 1.51 18.86
C ASP A 249 3.15 2.62 19.78
N LEU A 250 2.35 3.67 20.00
CA LEU A 250 2.67 4.75 20.94
C LEU A 250 2.71 4.31 22.41
N ASN A 251 2.21 3.12 22.75
CA ASN A 251 2.33 2.55 24.08
C ASN A 251 3.66 1.83 24.30
N ASP A 252 4.48 1.67 23.26
CA ASP A 252 5.83 1.13 23.42
C ASP A 252 6.63 2.04 24.39
N PRO A 253 7.30 1.48 25.40
CA PRO A 253 8.10 2.27 26.35
C PRO A 253 9.17 3.15 25.71
N ALA A 254 9.70 2.74 24.55
CA ALA A 254 10.66 3.52 23.77
C ALA A 254 10.04 4.78 23.14
N MET A 255 8.71 4.80 22.95
CA MET A 255 7.96 5.91 22.35
C MET A 255 7.51 6.98 23.37
N ALA A 256 7.87 6.85 24.66
CA ALA A 256 7.42 7.77 25.69
C ALA A 256 7.80 9.23 25.38
N GLY A 257 6.80 10.08 25.10
CA GLY A 257 6.98 11.48 24.73
C GLY A 257 7.39 11.74 23.28
N SER A 258 7.37 10.71 22.42
CA SER A 258 7.66 10.78 20.99
C SER A 258 6.38 10.73 20.17
N GLY A 259 6.49 11.09 18.87
CA GLY A 259 5.47 10.86 17.86
C GLY A 259 5.94 9.82 16.83
N PHE A 260 5.11 9.54 15.85
CA PHE A 260 5.45 8.59 14.80
C PHE A 260 6.56 9.09 13.87
N SER A 261 7.35 8.16 13.36
CA SER A 261 8.35 8.41 12.33
C SER A 261 7.72 8.60 10.95
N ASN A 262 8.49 9.13 10.01
CA ASN A 262 8.09 9.17 8.60
C ASN A 262 7.94 7.78 7.96
N VAL A 263 8.57 6.75 8.52
CA VAL A 263 8.36 5.37 8.07
C VAL A 263 6.95 4.90 8.38
N VAL A 264 6.42 5.18 9.59
CA VAL A 264 5.03 4.86 9.96
C VAL A 264 4.06 5.61 9.05
N TYR A 265 4.24 6.92 8.85
CA TYR A 265 3.34 7.70 7.98
C TYR A 265 3.42 7.26 6.50
N PHE A 266 4.60 6.90 6.01
CA PHE A 266 4.76 6.34 4.66
C PHE A 266 4.09 4.96 4.57
N PHE A 267 4.29 4.13 5.58
CA PHE A 267 3.66 2.83 5.69
C PHE A 267 2.13 2.93 5.69
N ASP A 268 1.55 3.86 6.47
CA ASP A 268 0.10 4.07 6.50
C ASP A 268 -0.44 4.59 5.17
N ALA A 269 0.32 5.46 4.50
CA ALA A 269 -0.05 6.00 3.19
C ALA A 269 0.05 4.98 2.04
N TYR A 270 0.86 3.93 2.17
CA TYR A 270 1.00 2.90 1.16
C TYR A 270 -0.28 2.05 1.05
N THR A 271 -0.78 1.82 -0.17
CA THR A 271 -2.13 1.27 -0.39
C THR A 271 -2.20 -0.24 -0.56
N ALA A 272 -1.09 -0.91 -0.87
CA ALA A 272 -1.05 -2.35 -1.13
C ALA A 272 -0.57 -3.16 0.08
N THR A 273 -0.23 -4.43 -0.12
CA THR A 273 0.35 -5.30 0.91
C THR A 273 1.60 -4.67 1.50
N LYS A 274 1.71 -4.67 2.81
CA LYS A 274 2.82 -4.00 3.51
C LYS A 274 3.23 -4.74 4.77
N ARG A 275 4.53 -4.76 5.03
CA ARG A 275 5.16 -5.38 6.21
C ARG A 275 6.03 -4.35 6.92
N TYR A 276 5.94 -4.33 8.22
CA TYR A 276 6.62 -3.36 9.07
C TYR A 276 7.45 -4.06 10.15
N VAL A 277 8.60 -3.51 10.46
CA VAL A 277 9.34 -3.81 11.70
C VAL A 277 9.70 -2.51 12.39
N SER A 278 9.42 -2.45 13.68
CA SER A 278 9.79 -1.33 14.53
C SER A 278 11.31 -1.21 14.69
N GLY A 279 11.78 -0.05 15.13
CA GLY A 279 13.21 0.22 15.28
C GLY A 279 13.87 -0.57 16.42
N VAL A 280 15.17 -0.72 16.38
CA VAL A 280 15.93 -1.37 17.46
C VAL A 280 15.68 -0.66 18.78
N GLY A 281 15.59 -1.42 19.88
CA GLY A 281 15.27 -0.90 21.22
C GLY A 281 13.77 -0.76 21.51
N THR A 282 12.88 -1.12 20.58
CA THR A 282 11.43 -1.18 20.77
C THR A 282 10.95 -2.61 20.97
N VAL A 283 9.78 -2.79 21.58
CA VAL A 283 9.10 -4.08 21.62
C VAL A 283 8.41 -4.33 20.29
N HIS A 284 8.73 -5.44 19.63
CA HIS A 284 8.04 -5.86 18.41
C HIS A 284 7.47 -7.25 18.61
N HIS A 285 6.16 -7.41 18.43
CA HIS A 285 5.44 -8.66 18.71
C HIS A 285 5.97 -9.86 17.92
N ASP A 286 6.57 -9.62 16.76
CA ASP A 286 7.05 -10.66 15.86
C ASP A 286 8.58 -10.88 15.90
N VAL A 287 9.29 -10.20 16.81
CA VAL A 287 10.73 -10.37 17.03
C VAL A 287 10.93 -10.91 18.44
N ASP A 288 11.33 -12.18 18.54
CA ASP A 288 11.60 -12.80 19.84
C ASP A 288 12.97 -12.38 20.36
N TYR A 289 12.98 -11.58 21.40
CA TYR A 289 14.21 -11.17 22.11
C TYR A 289 14.88 -12.34 22.84
N GLY A 290 14.18 -13.46 23.07
CA GLY A 290 14.73 -14.68 23.63
C GLY A 290 15.75 -15.36 22.74
N ASP A 291 15.69 -15.12 21.41
CA ASP A 291 16.67 -15.61 20.44
C ASP A 291 17.95 -14.76 20.42
N ILE A 292 17.93 -13.57 21.06
CA ILE A 292 19.08 -12.67 21.20
C ILE A 292 19.72 -12.96 22.55
N ARG A 293 20.52 -14.02 22.62
CA ARG A 293 21.23 -14.32 23.87
C ARG A 293 22.36 -13.32 24.10
N PRO A 294 22.38 -12.60 25.24
CA PRO A 294 23.48 -11.67 25.59
C PRO A 294 24.85 -12.34 25.58
N GLU A 295 24.88 -13.65 25.79
CA GLU A 295 26.10 -14.48 25.81
C GLU A 295 26.72 -14.72 24.42
N ASP A 296 25.94 -14.56 23.35
CA ASP A 296 26.44 -14.68 21.98
C ASP A 296 27.21 -13.43 21.53
N HIS A 297 27.18 -12.35 22.34
CA HIS A 297 27.89 -11.10 22.08
C HIS A 297 28.91 -10.81 23.18
N ALA A 298 30.19 -10.98 22.88
CA ALA A 298 31.32 -10.86 23.83
C ALA A 298 31.40 -9.53 24.61
N THR A 299 30.58 -8.53 24.30
CA THR A 299 30.49 -7.22 24.96
C THR A 299 29.19 -7.02 25.78
N GLY A 300 28.19 -7.86 25.60
CA GLY A 300 26.86 -7.70 26.26
C GLY A 300 26.89 -7.91 27.77
N HIS A 301 27.76 -8.76 28.28
CA HIS A 301 27.82 -9.12 29.71
C HIS A 301 28.22 -7.98 30.62
N LEU A 302 29.07 -7.05 30.18
CA LEU A 302 29.59 -6.00 31.09
C LEU A 302 28.62 -4.81 31.23
N LEU A 303 27.84 -4.51 30.21
CA LEU A 303 26.91 -3.36 30.21
C LEU A 303 25.56 -3.69 30.80
N TRP A 304 25.14 -4.94 30.80
CA TRP A 304 23.85 -5.38 31.33
C TRP A 304 23.70 -5.10 32.87
N TRP A 305 24.80 -5.23 33.62
CA TRP A 305 24.80 -4.99 35.07
C TRP A 305 24.84 -3.51 35.46
N LEU A 306 25.07 -2.58 34.53
CA LEU A 306 25.34 -1.16 34.82
C LEU A 306 24.17 -0.23 34.47
N THR A 307 23.10 -0.70 33.80
CA THR A 307 21.97 0.12 33.35
C THR A 307 20.74 -0.07 34.26
N PRO A 308 20.25 1.00 34.94
CA PRO A 308 18.96 0.96 35.64
C PRO A 308 17.80 1.00 34.64
N GLY A 309 16.83 0.12 34.79
CA GLY A 309 15.65 0.00 33.90
C GLY A 309 15.59 -1.35 33.23
N ASP A 310 14.86 -1.46 32.13
CA ASP A 310 14.88 -2.66 31.28
C ASP A 310 16.18 -2.69 30.44
N PRO A 311 17.20 -3.45 30.89
CA PRO A 311 18.54 -3.36 30.32
C PRO A 311 18.59 -3.91 28.86
N VAL A 312 17.61 -4.72 28.45
CA VAL A 312 17.60 -5.32 27.11
C VAL A 312 17.31 -4.26 26.04
N HIS A 313 16.30 -3.43 26.28
CA HIS A 313 15.91 -2.41 25.29
C HIS A 313 16.93 -1.27 25.17
N VAL A 314 17.46 -0.77 26.29
CA VAL A 314 18.48 0.30 26.29
C VAL A 314 19.78 -0.16 25.62
N ASN A 315 20.21 -1.38 25.89
CA ASN A 315 21.40 -1.95 25.25
C ASN A 315 21.19 -2.21 23.76
N ASP A 316 20.00 -2.64 23.34
CA ASP A 316 19.65 -2.83 21.94
C ASP A 316 19.64 -1.48 21.19
N MET A 317 19.07 -0.43 21.79
CA MET A 317 19.14 0.93 21.24
C MET A 317 20.59 1.37 20.94
N GLY A 318 21.51 1.09 21.86
CA GLY A 318 22.94 1.41 21.69
C GLY A 318 23.68 0.48 20.73
N GLY A 319 23.37 -0.81 20.77
CA GLY A 319 24.19 -1.88 20.18
C GLY A 319 23.63 -2.52 18.90
N ASN A 320 22.39 -2.26 18.52
CA ASN A 320 21.73 -2.89 17.35
C ASN A 320 21.70 -4.43 17.41
N TYR A 321 21.53 -5.00 18.60
CA TYR A 321 21.56 -6.47 18.76
C TYR A 321 20.36 -7.16 18.07
N SER A 322 19.17 -6.53 18.06
CA SER A 322 17.99 -7.05 17.40
C SER A 322 17.94 -6.78 15.89
N GLY A 323 18.85 -5.96 15.36
CA GLY A 323 18.86 -5.61 13.95
C GLY A 323 18.90 -6.80 12.99
N PRO A 324 19.80 -7.79 13.20
CA PRO A 324 19.83 -9.01 12.39
C PRO A 324 18.54 -9.83 12.45
N ALA A 325 17.90 -9.92 13.63
CA ALA A 325 16.62 -10.61 13.82
C ALA A 325 15.47 -9.88 13.06
N ARG A 326 15.44 -8.54 13.07
CA ARG A 326 14.46 -7.72 12.32
C ARG A 326 14.61 -7.92 10.81
N ILE A 327 15.84 -7.92 10.28
CA ILE A 327 16.12 -8.26 8.88
C ILE A 327 15.69 -9.72 8.58
N GLY A 328 15.96 -10.63 9.52
CA GLY A 328 15.53 -12.02 9.44
C GLY A 328 14.02 -12.15 9.35
N ARG A 329 13.27 -11.40 10.15
CA ARG A 329 11.80 -11.36 10.14
C ARG A 329 11.24 -10.84 8.83
N MET A 330 11.79 -9.73 8.30
CA MET A 330 11.42 -9.23 6.99
C MET A 330 11.69 -10.24 5.87
N SER A 331 12.78 -11.01 5.99
CA SER A 331 13.07 -12.09 5.03
C SER A 331 12.06 -13.24 5.13
N GLN A 332 11.50 -13.52 6.32
CA GLN A 332 10.41 -14.47 6.48
C GLN A 332 9.12 -13.94 5.85
N TYR A 333 8.77 -12.68 6.10
CA TYR A 333 7.62 -12.05 5.46
C TYR A 333 7.72 -12.10 3.92
N LEU A 334 8.90 -11.86 3.36
CA LEU A 334 9.11 -12.00 1.92
C LEU A 334 8.92 -13.45 1.46
N ASP A 335 9.46 -14.44 2.21
CA ASP A 335 9.27 -15.84 1.89
C ASP A 335 7.77 -16.23 1.96
N ASP A 336 7.02 -15.73 2.98
CA ASP A 336 5.59 -15.95 3.14
C ASP A 336 4.78 -15.30 2.00
N GLU A 337 5.10 -14.05 1.63
CA GLU A 337 4.48 -13.38 0.49
C GLU A 337 4.77 -14.09 -0.82
N ALA A 338 6.03 -14.52 -1.04
CA ALA A 338 6.41 -15.26 -2.22
C ALA A 338 5.71 -16.63 -2.33
N GLU A 339 5.33 -17.26 -1.20
CA GLU A 339 4.52 -18.49 -1.20
C GLU A 339 3.04 -18.22 -1.55
N LEU A 340 2.53 -17.01 -1.23
CA LEU A 340 1.16 -16.61 -1.55
C LEU A 340 1.02 -16.15 -3.01
N PHE A 341 2.09 -15.63 -3.60
CA PHE A 341 2.11 -15.26 -5.00
C PHE A 341 2.28 -16.51 -5.87
N SER A 342 1.55 -16.60 -6.97
CA SER A 342 1.71 -17.69 -7.93
C SER A 342 2.98 -17.51 -8.77
N ASP A 343 3.56 -18.62 -9.24
CA ASP A 343 4.83 -18.68 -10.01
C ASP A 343 4.92 -17.75 -11.25
N ASP A 344 3.78 -17.23 -11.71
CA ASP A 344 3.67 -16.43 -12.94
C ASP A 344 3.49 -14.92 -12.71
N ARG A 345 3.36 -14.47 -11.46
CA ARG A 345 3.24 -13.03 -11.14
C ARG A 345 4.57 -12.42 -10.74
N VAL A 346 4.87 -11.23 -11.26
CA VAL A 346 5.99 -10.41 -10.78
C VAL A 346 5.52 -9.64 -9.55
N MET A 347 6.19 -9.85 -8.44
CA MET A 347 5.94 -9.12 -7.19
C MET A 347 6.85 -7.90 -7.16
N ASP A 348 6.27 -6.69 -7.23
CA ASP A 348 7.01 -5.45 -7.06
C ASP A 348 7.44 -5.29 -5.61
N ILE A 349 8.73 -5.14 -5.39
CA ILE A 349 9.33 -4.94 -4.09
C ILE A 349 9.62 -3.46 -3.89
N ASP A 350 8.97 -2.89 -2.87
CA ASP A 350 9.23 -1.55 -2.38
C ASP A 350 9.83 -1.63 -0.98
N ILE A 351 10.77 -0.76 -0.69
CA ILE A 351 11.46 -0.73 0.61
C ILE A 351 11.50 0.70 1.12
N VAL A 352 11.21 0.91 2.40
CA VAL A 352 11.40 2.20 3.06
C VAL A 352 12.14 2.00 4.39
N GLY A 353 12.97 2.96 4.77
CA GLY A 353 13.65 2.90 6.07
C GLY A 353 14.13 4.26 6.58
N PHE A 354 14.30 4.34 7.90
CA PHE A 354 14.83 5.51 8.58
C PHE A 354 16.01 5.15 9.47
N SER A 355 17.05 5.99 9.53
CA SER A 355 18.16 5.83 10.47
C SER A 355 18.88 4.47 10.31
N ARG A 356 19.03 3.71 11.40
CA ARG A 356 19.50 2.32 11.38
C ARG A 356 18.54 1.39 10.66
N GLY A 357 17.24 1.66 10.67
CA GLY A 357 16.27 0.96 9.83
C GLY A 357 16.57 1.14 8.34
N ALA A 358 17.03 2.32 7.92
CA ALA A 358 17.47 2.52 6.53
C ALA A 358 18.74 1.70 6.20
N ALA A 359 19.67 1.55 7.15
CA ALA A 359 20.81 0.64 6.97
C ALA A 359 20.38 -0.84 6.90
N GLN A 360 19.39 -1.24 7.73
CA GLN A 360 18.78 -2.58 7.68
C GLN A 360 18.04 -2.81 6.35
N ALA A 361 17.33 -1.79 5.84
CA ALA A 361 16.66 -1.82 4.55
C ALA A 361 17.66 -2.07 3.39
N ARG A 362 18.81 -1.41 3.41
CA ARG A 362 19.89 -1.64 2.43
C ARG A 362 20.47 -3.05 2.53
N GLU A 363 20.74 -3.54 3.74
CA GLU A 363 21.22 -4.92 3.94
C GLU A 363 20.17 -5.95 3.51
N PHE A 364 18.89 -5.74 3.86
CA PHE A 364 17.79 -6.57 3.41
C PHE A 364 17.73 -6.62 1.87
N ALA A 365 17.76 -5.46 1.20
CA ALA A 365 17.78 -5.38 -0.25
C ALA A 365 18.94 -6.19 -0.86
N ASN A 366 20.14 -6.06 -0.29
CA ASN A 366 21.31 -6.84 -0.73
C ASN A 366 21.14 -8.35 -0.50
N ARG A 367 20.47 -8.76 0.60
CA ARG A 367 20.18 -10.18 0.88
C ARG A 367 19.20 -10.78 -0.12
N ILE A 368 18.12 -10.05 -0.44
CA ILE A 368 17.14 -10.55 -1.42
C ILE A 368 17.73 -10.58 -2.82
N VAL A 369 18.44 -9.54 -3.25
CA VAL A 369 19.08 -9.50 -4.57
C VAL A 369 20.10 -10.65 -4.72
N ALA A 370 20.85 -10.99 -3.67
CA ALA A 370 21.77 -12.13 -3.69
C ALA A 370 21.07 -13.50 -3.89
N LYS A 371 19.76 -13.57 -3.65
CA LYS A 371 18.92 -14.76 -3.86
C LYS A 371 18.10 -14.68 -5.16
N THR A 372 18.33 -13.67 -5.98
CA THR A 372 17.64 -13.50 -7.25
C THR A 372 18.56 -13.76 -8.42
N VAL A 373 17.99 -14.28 -9.49
CA VAL A 373 18.66 -14.48 -10.78
C VAL A 373 17.84 -13.77 -11.84
N ARG A 374 18.47 -12.92 -12.66
CA ARG A 374 17.79 -12.30 -13.78
C ARG A 374 17.33 -13.37 -14.76
N HIS A 375 16.08 -13.34 -15.14
CA HIS A 375 15.55 -14.26 -16.15
C HIS A 375 15.98 -13.79 -17.54
N GLU A 376 16.62 -14.66 -18.34
CA GLU A 376 17.08 -14.31 -19.69
C GLU A 376 15.90 -13.93 -20.58
N GLY A 377 15.97 -12.73 -21.20
CA GLY A 377 14.96 -12.20 -22.10
C GLY A 377 13.73 -11.59 -21.44
N GLN A 378 13.73 -11.42 -20.10
CA GLN A 378 12.68 -10.78 -19.34
C GLN A 378 13.23 -9.61 -18.51
N ASP A 379 12.35 -8.68 -18.12
CA ASP A 379 12.72 -7.51 -17.32
C ASP A 379 12.50 -7.70 -15.81
N TYR A 380 12.36 -8.95 -15.34
CA TYR A 380 12.19 -9.30 -13.94
C TYR A 380 13.26 -10.30 -13.46
N TYR A 381 13.30 -10.51 -12.14
CA TYR A 381 14.20 -11.43 -11.47
C TYR A 381 13.42 -12.61 -10.89
N ARG A 382 14.07 -13.76 -10.71
CA ARG A 382 13.51 -14.90 -9.99
C ARG A 382 14.14 -15.00 -8.61
N TYR A 383 13.31 -14.92 -7.59
CA TYR A 383 13.67 -15.04 -6.18
C TYR A 383 13.54 -16.50 -5.72
N THR A 384 14.55 -17.01 -5.00
CA THR A 384 14.54 -18.34 -4.40
C THR A 384 14.38 -18.20 -2.89
N ASN A 385 13.33 -18.81 -2.31
CA ASN A 385 13.07 -18.78 -0.88
C ASN A 385 14.08 -19.58 -0.06
N ARG A 386 13.99 -19.50 1.28
CA ARG A 386 14.92 -20.18 2.20
C ARG A 386 14.85 -21.71 2.14
N ARG A 387 13.74 -22.30 1.71
CA ARG A 387 13.54 -23.76 1.69
C ARG A 387 14.23 -24.43 0.52
N GLY A 388 14.74 -23.65 -0.43
CA GLY A 388 15.40 -24.19 -1.62
C GLY A 388 14.44 -24.94 -2.54
N ASP A 389 13.14 -24.89 -2.24
CA ASP A 389 12.11 -25.43 -3.10
C ASP A 389 12.01 -24.62 -4.38
N SER A 390 11.65 -25.28 -5.46
CA SER A 390 11.56 -24.73 -6.82
C SER A 390 10.50 -23.64 -7.04
N ALA A 391 9.96 -23.04 -5.97
CA ALA A 391 9.14 -21.85 -6.04
C ALA A 391 10.01 -20.63 -6.35
N CYS A 392 10.31 -20.46 -7.64
CA CYS A 392 10.97 -19.26 -8.14
C CYS A 392 9.93 -18.16 -8.33
N GLN A 393 9.70 -17.33 -7.30
CA GLN A 393 8.82 -16.17 -7.43
C GLN A 393 9.47 -15.13 -8.35
N ALA A 394 8.73 -14.65 -9.35
CA ALA A 394 9.12 -13.50 -10.13
C ALA A 394 9.01 -12.22 -9.29
N VAL A 395 10.08 -11.42 -9.25
CA VAL A 395 10.13 -10.17 -8.48
C VAL A 395 10.70 -9.05 -9.34
N ASP A 396 10.23 -7.82 -9.14
CA ASP A 396 10.85 -6.60 -9.64
C ASP A 396 11.16 -5.66 -8.48
N PHE A 397 12.21 -4.85 -8.62
CA PHE A 397 12.69 -3.95 -7.57
C PHE A 397 12.33 -2.52 -7.95
N ARG A 398 11.14 -2.08 -7.52
CA ARG A 398 10.55 -0.84 -8.00
C ARG A 398 11.08 0.38 -7.27
N PHE A 399 10.91 0.46 -5.95
CA PHE A 399 11.20 1.66 -5.17
C PHE A 399 11.99 1.37 -3.89
N MET A 400 12.94 2.27 -3.57
CA MET A 400 13.62 2.30 -2.28
C MET A 400 13.66 3.74 -1.75
N GLY A 401 12.97 4.01 -0.64
CA GLY A 401 12.95 5.30 0.05
C GLY A 401 13.73 5.27 1.36
N LEU A 402 14.69 6.16 1.53
CA LEU A 402 15.57 6.19 2.68
C LEU A 402 15.52 7.56 3.35
N PHE A 403 15.28 7.58 4.67
CA PHE A 403 15.36 8.78 5.48
C PHE A 403 16.64 8.71 6.31
N ASP A 404 17.58 9.55 5.99
CA ASP A 404 18.84 9.81 6.69
C ASP A 404 19.51 8.55 7.23
N THR A 405 20.04 7.72 6.33
CA THR A 405 20.63 6.42 6.66
C THR A 405 21.83 6.58 7.60
N VAL A 406 21.83 5.85 8.70
CA VAL A 406 22.91 5.84 9.69
C VAL A 406 23.44 4.41 9.90
N LEU A 407 24.74 4.22 9.78
CA LEU A 407 25.43 2.99 10.12
C LEU A 407 25.96 3.06 11.57
N SER A 408 25.14 2.64 12.52
CA SER A 408 25.55 2.48 13.92
C SER A 408 25.26 1.05 14.39
N THR A 409 25.95 0.06 13.76
CA THR A 409 25.64 -1.38 13.89
C THR A 409 26.72 -2.18 14.61
N ASN A 410 27.68 -1.53 15.24
CA ASN A 410 28.99 -2.13 15.49
C ASN A 410 29.11 -3.08 16.68
N PHE A 411 28.10 -3.14 17.54
CA PHE A 411 28.10 -4.06 18.67
C PHE A 411 27.54 -5.44 18.35
N SER A 412 26.72 -5.56 17.27
CA SER A 412 26.18 -6.85 16.81
C SER A 412 27.20 -7.73 16.10
N GLY A 413 28.38 -7.18 15.76
CA GLY A 413 29.45 -7.93 15.05
C GLY A 413 29.15 -8.19 13.57
N GLU A 414 27.99 -7.85 13.05
CA GLU A 414 27.64 -7.98 11.65
C GLU A 414 27.96 -6.71 10.85
N ALA A 415 28.57 -6.86 9.69
CA ALA A 415 28.80 -5.78 8.75
C ALA A 415 27.63 -5.73 7.75
N TYR A 416 26.84 -4.65 7.75
CA TYR A 416 25.79 -4.44 6.76
C TYR A 416 26.39 -3.99 5.43
N ARG A 417 25.82 -4.50 4.34
CA ARG A 417 26.13 -4.06 2.98
C ARG A 417 25.28 -2.84 2.66
N LEU A 418 25.90 -1.66 2.68
CA LEU A 418 25.19 -0.39 2.45
C LEU A 418 25.15 0.03 0.98
N GLY A 419 25.84 -0.67 0.10
CA GLY A 419 25.74 -0.42 -1.34
C GLY A 419 24.30 -0.58 -1.82
N ILE A 420 23.82 0.37 -2.62
CA ILE A 420 22.49 0.29 -3.23
C ILE A 420 22.55 -0.70 -4.39
N PRO A 421 21.72 -1.77 -4.37
CA PRO A 421 21.65 -2.68 -5.51
C PRO A 421 21.21 -1.96 -6.78
N GLU A 422 21.87 -2.25 -7.89
CA GLU A 422 21.57 -1.59 -9.17
C GLU A 422 20.19 -1.95 -9.74
N VAL A 423 19.58 -3.01 -9.24
CA VAL A 423 18.32 -3.56 -9.74
C VAL A 423 17.11 -2.66 -9.44
N PHE A 424 17.15 -1.81 -8.42
CA PHE A 424 16.04 -0.91 -8.11
C PHE A 424 15.86 0.13 -9.22
N ALA A 425 14.63 0.29 -9.71
CA ALA A 425 14.29 1.26 -10.73
C ALA A 425 14.39 2.69 -10.21
N HIS A 426 13.92 2.95 -8.97
CA HIS A 426 13.92 4.27 -8.35
C HIS A 426 14.40 4.21 -6.90
N VAL A 427 15.46 4.95 -6.59
CA VAL A 427 15.96 5.10 -5.21
C VAL A 427 16.02 6.57 -4.84
N ALA A 428 15.43 6.91 -3.70
CA ALA A 428 15.39 8.27 -3.16
C ALA A 428 15.92 8.28 -1.71
N GLN A 429 16.79 9.23 -1.38
CA GLN A 429 17.25 9.46 -0.02
C GLN A 429 17.08 10.91 0.39
N ALA A 430 16.39 11.13 1.52
CA ALA A 430 16.35 12.40 2.22
C ALA A 430 17.47 12.43 3.27
N VAL A 431 18.29 13.47 3.30
CA VAL A 431 19.43 13.60 4.23
C VAL A 431 19.37 14.87 5.06
N ALA A 432 19.82 14.78 6.32
CA ALA A 432 19.89 15.92 7.24
C ALA A 432 21.07 16.82 6.91
N LEU A 433 20.83 18.13 6.78
CA LEU A 433 21.88 19.12 6.54
C LEU A 433 22.48 19.70 7.83
N ASN A 434 21.79 19.56 8.96
CA ASN A 434 22.17 20.13 10.25
C ASN A 434 22.41 19.04 11.31
N GLU A 435 22.81 17.84 10.91
CA GLU A 435 23.21 16.79 11.84
C GLU A 435 24.71 16.86 12.11
N HIS A 436 25.06 17.21 13.35
CA HIS A 436 26.45 17.45 13.76
C HIS A 436 27.00 16.41 14.75
N ARG A 437 26.19 15.45 15.20
CA ARG A 437 26.61 14.40 16.15
C ARG A 437 27.73 13.51 15.64
N SER A 438 28.12 13.63 14.37
CA SER A 438 29.20 12.87 13.77
C SER A 438 30.60 13.44 14.02
N ASP A 439 30.73 14.74 14.31
CA ASP A 439 31.98 15.47 14.13
C ASP A 439 33.04 15.14 15.20
N SER A 440 32.68 14.80 16.43
CA SER A 440 33.64 14.56 17.52
C SER A 440 34.17 13.14 17.58
N ILE A 441 33.41 12.13 17.13
CA ILE A 441 33.73 10.71 17.26
C ILE A 441 34.22 10.11 15.93
N THR A 442 33.69 10.59 14.81
CA THR A 442 34.14 10.20 13.49
C THR A 442 35.54 10.70 13.17
N GLU A 443 35.94 11.89 13.62
CA GLU A 443 37.30 12.39 13.42
C GLU A 443 38.35 11.46 14.08
N PHE A 444 38.04 10.91 15.26
CA PHE A 444 38.87 9.92 15.93
C PHE A 444 38.96 8.59 15.18
N ALA A 445 37.83 8.15 14.60
CA ALA A 445 37.76 6.90 13.81
C ALA A 445 38.45 7.03 12.44
N TYR A 446 38.36 8.18 11.78
CA TYR A 446 39.04 8.45 10.51
C TYR A 446 40.56 8.60 10.67
N ARG A 447 41.02 9.11 11.81
CA ARG A 447 42.47 9.21 12.10
C ARG A 447 43.12 7.87 12.44
N ASN A 448 42.32 6.84 12.79
CA ASN A 448 42.80 5.49 13.10
C ASN A 448 42.04 4.42 12.29
N PRO A 449 42.24 4.32 10.97
CA PRO A 449 41.54 3.35 10.16
C PRO A 449 42.06 1.95 10.43
N LYS A 450 41.51 1.27 11.43
CA LYS A 450 41.56 -0.19 11.46
C LYS A 450 40.41 -0.71 10.64
N PRO A 451 40.63 -1.44 9.56
CA PRO A 451 39.57 -1.96 8.74
C PRO A 451 38.68 -2.86 9.60
N HIS A 452 37.38 -2.59 9.59
CA HIS A 452 36.29 -3.44 10.05
C HIS A 452 35.96 -3.53 11.55
N ARG A 453 36.38 -2.62 12.43
CA ARG A 453 35.96 -2.67 13.83
C ARG A 453 35.74 -1.28 14.43
N MET A 454 34.50 -1.03 14.91
CA MET A 454 34.02 0.05 15.79
C MET A 454 33.95 1.46 15.20
N HIS A 455 32.80 1.82 14.67
CA HIS A 455 32.35 3.21 14.68
C HIS A 455 31.57 3.46 15.98
N TRP A 456 32.14 4.10 16.93
CA TRP A 456 31.50 4.50 18.18
C TRP A 456 30.72 5.80 17.95
N GLY A 457 29.41 5.72 18.05
CA GLY A 457 28.48 6.84 18.25
C GLY A 457 28.71 8.02 17.31
N GLY A 458 27.89 8.18 16.34
CA GLY A 458 27.82 9.27 15.39
C GLY A 458 26.79 8.96 14.33
N PHE A 459 26.40 9.98 13.59
CA PHE A 459 25.41 9.87 12.50
C PHE A 459 26.10 10.25 11.18
N PRO A 460 27.14 9.48 10.74
CA PRO A 460 27.79 9.77 9.47
C PRO A 460 26.79 9.61 8.33
N LEU A 461 26.82 10.53 7.40
CA LEU A 461 26.01 10.47 6.18
C LEU A 461 26.42 9.25 5.34
N GLU A 462 25.48 8.34 5.14
CA GLU A 462 25.65 7.19 4.25
C GLU A 462 24.98 7.46 2.91
N SER A 463 25.72 8.09 1.99
CA SER A 463 25.22 8.43 0.65
C SER A 463 24.76 7.19 -0.14
N ILE A 464 23.82 7.38 -1.05
CA ILE A 464 23.41 6.37 -2.04
C ILE A 464 24.32 6.33 -3.27
N GLY A 465 25.34 7.18 -3.31
CA GLY A 465 26.29 7.29 -4.41
C GLY A 465 25.90 8.37 -5.44
N ALA A 466 26.41 8.25 -6.66
CA ALA A 466 26.14 9.23 -7.70
C ALA A 466 24.66 9.26 -8.10
N SER A 467 24.09 10.46 -8.22
CA SER A 467 22.75 10.66 -8.76
C SER A 467 22.65 10.23 -10.22
N SER A 468 21.51 9.69 -10.63
CA SER A 468 21.21 9.29 -11.99
C SER A 468 19.73 9.57 -12.28
N ASP A 469 19.46 10.09 -13.46
CA ASP A 469 18.11 10.29 -14.01
C ASP A 469 17.89 9.49 -15.30
N ALA A 470 18.75 8.51 -15.54
CA ALA A 470 18.63 7.63 -16.69
C ALA A 470 17.28 6.89 -16.66
N PRO A 471 16.59 6.73 -17.80
CA PRO A 471 15.33 5.97 -17.88
C PRO A 471 15.47 4.57 -17.24
N GLY A 472 14.54 4.22 -16.35
CA GLY A 472 14.53 2.94 -15.62
C GLY A 472 15.58 2.82 -14.51
N ARG A 473 16.31 3.90 -14.19
CA ARG A 473 17.28 3.92 -13.09
C ARG A 473 17.45 5.32 -12.51
N ILE A 474 16.55 5.69 -11.59
CA ILE A 474 16.62 6.97 -10.89
C ILE A 474 17.34 6.79 -9.56
N ARG A 475 18.31 7.67 -9.29
CA ARG A 475 19.05 7.77 -8.02
C ARG A 475 19.06 9.24 -7.62
N ILE A 476 18.31 9.58 -6.55
CA ILE A 476 18.19 10.96 -6.11
C ILE A 476 18.44 11.06 -4.61
N GLU A 477 19.41 11.89 -4.24
CA GLU A 477 19.70 12.25 -2.86
C GLU A 477 19.44 13.73 -2.66
N LYS A 478 18.64 14.10 -1.65
CA LYS A 478 18.25 15.46 -1.40
C LYS A 478 18.47 15.85 0.06
N GLY A 479 19.21 16.94 0.27
CA GLY A 479 19.39 17.55 1.57
C GLY A 479 18.18 18.36 2.01
N PHE A 480 17.82 18.23 3.28
CA PHE A 480 16.77 18.99 3.95
C PHE A 480 17.34 19.70 5.18
N VAL A 481 16.83 20.90 5.45
CA VAL A 481 17.18 21.64 6.65
C VAL A 481 16.65 20.90 7.88
N GLY A 482 17.48 20.72 8.89
CA GLY A 482 17.15 20.06 10.14
C GLY A 482 18.15 18.96 10.52
N ALA A 483 18.04 18.49 11.75
CA ALA A 483 18.79 17.36 12.29
C ALA A 483 18.12 16.03 11.88
N HIS A 484 18.71 14.92 12.27
CA HIS A 484 18.30 13.55 11.94
C HIS A 484 16.79 13.28 12.07
N ALA A 485 16.21 13.61 13.23
CA ALA A 485 14.78 13.39 13.45
C ALA A 485 13.88 14.47 12.78
N ASP A 486 14.43 15.63 12.36
CA ASP A 486 13.73 16.56 11.47
C ASP A 486 13.57 16.01 10.05
N ILE A 487 14.29 14.94 9.71
CA ILE A 487 14.17 14.25 8.43
C ILE A 487 13.36 12.97 8.56
N GLY A 488 13.59 12.19 9.60
CA GLY A 488 12.97 10.89 9.79
C GLY A 488 11.72 10.86 10.66
N GLY A 489 11.41 11.97 11.35
CA GLY A 489 10.29 12.03 12.31
C GLY A 489 10.68 11.46 13.69
N GLY A 490 9.67 11.26 14.53
CA GLY A 490 9.82 10.77 15.90
C GLY A 490 9.68 11.83 16.98
N TYR A 491 9.65 13.12 16.65
CA TYR A 491 9.26 14.19 17.59
C TYR A 491 7.74 14.18 17.83
N PRO A 492 7.25 14.80 18.93
CA PRO A 492 5.82 15.04 19.12
C PRO A 492 5.20 15.75 17.90
N ASP A 493 3.94 15.46 17.59
CA ASP A 493 3.27 15.95 16.37
C ASP A 493 3.36 17.47 16.18
N ALA A 494 3.32 18.24 17.25
CA ALA A 494 3.46 19.70 17.20
C ALA A 494 4.86 20.18 16.73
N GLU A 495 5.87 19.33 16.75
CA GLU A 495 7.27 19.65 16.43
C GLU A 495 7.73 19.00 15.12
N GLN A 496 6.86 18.25 14.43
CA GLN A 496 7.22 17.48 13.23
C GLN A 496 7.14 18.25 11.90
N GLY A 497 7.06 19.58 11.91
CA GLY A 497 6.89 20.37 10.70
C GLY A 497 7.93 20.11 9.61
N LEU A 498 9.23 20.02 9.98
CA LEU A 498 10.32 19.75 9.02
C LEU A 498 10.29 18.31 8.50
N SER A 499 10.05 17.32 9.37
CA SER A 499 10.02 15.92 8.96
C SER A 499 8.91 15.65 7.94
N ARG A 500 7.77 16.34 8.07
CA ARG A 500 6.68 16.25 7.09
C ARG A 500 7.06 16.75 5.70
N VAL A 501 7.94 17.75 5.58
CA VAL A 501 8.46 18.21 4.29
C VAL A 501 9.28 17.12 3.60
N ALA A 502 10.10 16.40 4.38
CA ALA A 502 10.86 15.25 3.88
C ALA A 502 9.93 14.09 3.49
N LEU A 503 8.89 13.83 4.29
CA LEU A 503 7.86 12.82 3.99
C LEU A 503 7.13 13.12 2.68
N ASP A 504 6.61 14.35 2.52
CA ASP A 504 5.88 14.78 1.33
C ASP A 504 6.74 14.64 0.06
N TRP A 505 8.03 14.98 0.15
CA TRP A 505 8.95 14.75 -0.94
C TRP A 505 9.16 13.26 -1.22
N MET A 506 9.33 12.42 -0.20
CA MET A 506 9.54 10.98 -0.37
C MET A 506 8.31 10.30 -0.98
N VAL A 507 7.11 10.67 -0.54
CA VAL A 507 5.85 10.18 -1.13
C VAL A 507 5.77 10.53 -2.61
N ARG A 508 6.14 11.76 -2.99
CA ARG A 508 6.21 12.14 -4.42
C ARG A 508 7.23 11.32 -5.21
N GLN A 509 8.37 10.95 -4.60
CA GLN A 509 9.34 10.07 -5.26
C GLN A 509 8.77 8.66 -5.46
N ALA A 510 8.01 8.16 -4.49
CA ALA A 510 7.31 6.89 -4.60
C ALA A 510 6.23 6.94 -5.70
N GLU A 511 5.42 7.99 -5.76
CA GLU A 511 4.43 8.21 -6.82
C GLU A 511 5.06 8.26 -8.22
N LEU A 512 6.23 8.94 -8.35
CA LEU A 512 6.99 8.97 -9.60
C LEU A 512 7.54 7.59 -10.01
N ALA A 513 7.76 6.71 -9.05
CA ALA A 513 8.10 5.31 -9.29
C ALA A 513 6.88 4.42 -9.60
N GLY A 514 5.68 4.97 -9.63
CA GLY A 514 4.44 4.22 -9.84
C GLY A 514 3.89 3.55 -8.59
N VAL A 515 4.35 3.95 -7.40
CA VAL A 515 3.80 3.50 -6.11
C VAL A 515 2.51 4.26 -5.83
N ASP A 516 1.45 3.53 -5.53
CA ASP A 516 0.18 4.15 -5.15
C ASP A 516 0.18 4.53 -3.67
N MET A 517 -0.02 5.83 -3.40
CA MET A 517 0.01 6.38 -2.05
C MET A 517 -1.30 7.10 -1.72
N LYS A 518 -1.74 7.01 -0.45
CA LYS A 518 -2.79 7.85 0.11
C LYS A 518 -2.26 9.26 0.41
N GLU A 519 -3.16 10.23 0.58
CA GLU A 519 -2.75 11.54 1.11
C GLU A 519 -2.12 11.38 2.50
N THR A 520 -0.94 11.92 2.68
CA THR A 520 -0.31 12.05 4.01
C THR A 520 -0.89 13.23 4.80
N PRO A 521 -0.85 13.22 6.13
CA PRO A 521 -1.33 14.33 6.93
C PRO A 521 -0.66 15.64 6.51
N ARG A 522 -1.47 16.66 6.20
CA ARG A 522 -0.98 17.97 5.76
C ARG A 522 -0.20 18.68 6.87
N ILE A 523 0.88 19.34 6.49
CA ILE A 523 1.71 20.13 7.38
C ILE A 523 0.93 21.38 7.81
N PRO A 524 0.73 21.66 9.10
CA PRO A 524 0.37 22.98 9.55
C PRO A 524 1.51 23.95 9.19
N ARG A 525 1.23 25.00 8.43
CA ARG A 525 2.25 25.95 7.97
C ARG A 525 2.81 26.87 9.07
N GLU A 526 2.28 26.79 10.30
CA GLU A 526 2.51 27.77 11.36
C GLU A 526 3.51 27.33 12.43
N ASP A 527 3.88 26.03 12.51
CA ASP A 527 4.75 25.50 13.56
C ASP A 527 5.91 24.67 12.98
N VAL A 528 6.89 25.35 12.38
CA VAL A 528 8.13 24.70 11.93
C VAL A 528 9.22 24.96 12.98
N SER A 529 9.46 24.00 13.85
CA SER A 529 10.59 24.02 14.78
C SER A 529 11.82 23.40 14.13
N LEU A 530 12.95 24.11 14.17
CA LEU A 530 14.25 23.58 13.79
C LEU A 530 14.95 23.04 15.05
N HIS A 531 15.27 21.77 15.07
CA HIS A 531 16.06 21.16 16.13
C HIS A 531 17.54 21.22 15.74
N ASP A 532 18.30 22.03 16.45
CA ASP A 532 19.75 22.17 16.26
C ASP A 532 20.48 21.22 17.23
N GLN A 533 21.23 20.28 16.68
CA GLN A 533 22.05 19.32 17.44
C GLN A 533 23.53 19.78 17.53
N SER A 534 23.80 21.07 17.31
CA SER A 534 25.15 21.62 17.28
C SER A 534 25.80 21.84 18.67
N ASN A 535 25.16 21.40 19.77
CA ASN A 535 25.71 21.50 21.14
C ASN A 535 26.05 20.16 21.73
#